data_c1fa5924f8106e8ec1ff3069101d0ad0
#
_entry.id   c1fa5924f8106e8ec1ff3069101d0ad0
#
_cell.length_a   1.000
_cell.length_b   1.000
_cell.length_c   1.000
_cell.angle_alpha   90.00
_cell.angle_beta   90.00
_cell.angle_gamma   90.00
#
_symmetry.space_group_name_H-M   'P 1'
#
loop_
_entity.id
_entity.type
_entity.pdbx_description
1 polymer ?
#
loop_
_entity_poly.entity_id
_entity_poly.type
_entity_poly.pdbx_seq_one_letter_code
_entity_poly.pdbx_strand_id
1 'polypeptide(L)'
;EFNGLEGDSCPSIYGKSNEDKFGCADTDEDGWSDDGDDLPQNPTQWLDRDGDGYGDNNVQGANMIDYFPSDGTQWNDTDGDGHGDNPFGTQGDWFPNDPTRWQDSDQDGFADEDDAFPNEESQSIDTDGDGYGDDANGSNPDAFPNDAEEWSDTDGDGIGNNADAFPFDPSQQIDSD
;
A
#
# COMPACT_ATOMS: atom_id res chain seq x y z
N GLU A 1 52.97 4.23 -15.49
CA GLU A 1 53.58 3.44 -14.40
C GLU A 1 53.18 4.09 -13.08
N PHE A 2 52.08 3.65 -12.49
CA PHE A 2 51.77 3.97 -11.11
C PHE A 2 52.67 3.12 -10.23
N ASN A 3 53.60 3.75 -9.53
CA ASN A 3 54.38 3.11 -8.50
C ASN A 3 53.46 2.65 -7.37
N GLY A 4 53.01 1.41 -7.45
CA GLY A 4 52.12 0.80 -6.44
C GLY A 4 52.83 0.61 -5.11
N LEU A 5 52.72 1.56 -4.21
CA LEU A 5 53.06 1.38 -2.78
C LEU A 5 52.41 2.41 -1.86
N GLU A 6 51.63 3.37 -2.37
CA GLU A 6 50.84 4.25 -1.52
C GLU A 6 49.40 4.34 -2.05
N GLY A 7 48.57 3.34 -1.76
CA GLY A 7 47.18 3.42 -2.12
C GLY A 7 46.46 2.10 -2.37
N ASP A 8 47.19 1.01 -2.68
CA ASP A 8 46.53 -0.29 -2.88
C ASP A 8 46.11 -0.89 -1.53
N SER A 9 44.79 -0.90 -1.29
CA SER A 9 44.19 -1.42 -0.07
C SER A 9 44.15 -2.96 -0.05
N CYS A 10 44.27 -3.58 -1.23
CA CYS A 10 44.15 -5.02 -1.43
C CYS A 10 45.35 -5.61 -2.22
N PRO A 11 46.62 -5.45 -1.75
CA PRO A 11 47.80 -5.78 -2.54
C PRO A 11 47.95 -7.26 -2.94
N SER A 12 47.11 -8.11 -2.42
CA SER A 12 47.05 -9.55 -2.74
C SER A 12 45.96 -9.91 -3.74
N ILE A 13 45.13 -8.95 -4.11
CA ILE A 13 43.97 -9.12 -4.98
C ILE A 13 44.05 -8.07 -6.09
N TYR A 14 44.00 -8.48 -7.33
CA TYR A 14 43.91 -7.52 -8.43
C TYR A 14 42.45 -7.09 -8.59
N GLY A 15 42.18 -5.80 -8.41
CA GLY A 15 40.86 -5.21 -8.56
C GLY A 15 40.88 -3.84 -9.18
N LYS A 16 39.72 -3.30 -9.50
CA LYS A 16 39.54 -2.03 -10.22
C LYS A 16 38.91 -0.93 -9.40
N SER A 17 38.50 -1.23 -8.15
CA SER A 17 37.86 -0.25 -7.29
C SER A 17 38.74 1.00 -7.07
N ASN A 18 38.12 2.17 -7.03
CA ASN A 18 38.79 3.47 -6.94
C ASN A 18 38.01 4.52 -6.13
N GLU A 19 36.79 4.23 -5.70
CA GLU A 19 35.93 5.16 -4.96
C GLU A 19 36.10 5.02 -3.44
N ASP A 20 36.24 3.77 -2.93
CA ASP A 20 36.37 3.48 -1.48
C ASP A 20 37.75 2.87 -1.14
N LYS A 21 38.06 1.68 -1.63
CA LYS A 21 39.29 0.92 -1.39
C LYS A 21 40.05 0.69 -2.70
N PHE A 22 41.10 1.43 -2.92
CA PHE A 22 41.85 1.38 -4.18
C PHE A 22 42.43 -0.01 -4.42
N GLY A 23 42.19 -0.58 -5.63
CA GLY A 23 42.77 -1.83 -6.09
C GLY A 23 42.13 -3.10 -5.57
N CYS A 24 41.02 -3.01 -4.86
CA CYS A 24 40.25 -4.16 -4.39
C CYS A 24 39.33 -4.75 -5.48
N ALA A 25 38.80 -5.94 -5.23
CA ALA A 25 37.79 -6.56 -6.10
C ALA A 25 36.60 -5.61 -6.27
N ASP A 26 36.10 -5.54 -7.49
CA ASP A 26 35.01 -4.71 -7.93
C ASP A 26 34.32 -5.49 -9.05
N THR A 27 33.24 -6.17 -8.71
CA THR A 27 32.62 -7.20 -9.56
C THR A 27 31.84 -6.61 -10.71
N ASP A 28 31.17 -5.49 -10.49
CA ASP A 28 30.31 -4.84 -11.49
C ASP A 28 30.98 -3.63 -12.17
N GLU A 29 32.18 -3.26 -11.70
CA GLU A 29 33.04 -2.22 -12.27
C GLU A 29 32.46 -0.79 -12.13
N ASP A 30 31.75 -0.51 -11.06
CA ASP A 30 31.22 0.83 -10.76
C ASP A 30 32.24 1.73 -10.04
N GLY A 31 33.33 1.14 -9.52
CA GLY A 31 34.40 1.82 -8.80
C GLY A 31 34.41 1.56 -7.30
N TRP A 32 33.34 1.06 -6.73
CA TRP A 32 33.30 0.63 -5.34
C TRP A 32 33.83 -0.80 -5.21
N SER A 33 34.43 -1.12 -4.07
CA SER A 33 34.92 -2.48 -3.84
C SER A 33 33.77 -3.39 -3.42
N ASP A 34 33.80 -4.69 -3.78
CA ASP A 34 32.80 -5.67 -3.35
C ASP A 34 32.55 -5.68 -1.84
N ASP A 35 33.50 -5.24 -1.03
CA ASP A 35 33.42 -5.17 0.43
C ASP A 35 32.93 -3.79 0.95
N GLY A 36 32.83 -2.83 0.08
CA GLY A 36 32.33 -1.49 0.37
C GLY A 36 31.04 -1.15 -0.37
N ASP A 37 30.56 -2.07 -1.17
CA ASP A 37 29.37 -2.00 -2.00
C ASP A 37 28.28 -2.90 -1.43
N ASP A 38 27.13 -2.32 -1.08
CA ASP A 38 25.98 -3.07 -0.60
C ASP A 38 25.29 -3.86 -1.73
N LEU A 39 25.53 -3.47 -3.00
CA LEU A 39 24.93 -4.07 -4.21
C LEU A 39 25.98 -4.47 -5.27
N PRO A 40 26.96 -5.34 -4.96
CA PRO A 40 28.19 -5.58 -5.74
C PRO A 40 27.99 -6.31 -7.08
N GLN A 41 26.79 -6.33 -7.62
CA GLN A 41 26.43 -6.85 -8.94
C GLN A 41 25.58 -5.85 -9.74
N ASN A 42 25.41 -4.63 -9.21
CA ASN A 42 24.60 -3.59 -9.83
C ASN A 42 25.43 -2.31 -10.06
N PRO A 43 26.03 -2.12 -11.23
CA PRO A 43 26.94 -1.02 -11.51
C PRO A 43 26.31 0.38 -11.49
N THR A 44 25.13 0.51 -10.95
CA THR A 44 24.42 1.79 -10.79
C THR A 44 24.04 2.08 -9.34
N GLN A 45 24.33 1.15 -8.44
CA GLN A 45 23.97 1.23 -7.03
C GLN A 45 25.12 0.67 -6.16
N TRP A 46 25.51 1.37 -5.11
CA TRP A 46 26.57 0.97 -4.17
C TRP A 46 26.21 1.17 -2.70
N LEU A 47 25.05 1.76 -2.44
CA LEU A 47 24.55 1.99 -1.08
C LEU A 47 23.09 1.52 -1.00
N ASP A 48 22.81 0.71 0.01
CA ASP A 48 21.51 0.23 0.40
C ASP A 48 21.39 0.40 1.91
N ARG A 49 20.80 1.51 2.36
CA ARG A 49 20.88 1.94 3.76
C ARG A 49 20.02 1.09 4.68
N ASP A 50 18.90 0.61 4.23
CA ASP A 50 17.95 -0.17 5.05
C ASP A 50 18.01 -1.68 4.77
N GLY A 51 18.73 -2.10 3.71
CA GLY A 51 19.06 -3.49 3.44
C GLY A 51 17.97 -4.27 2.73
N ASP A 52 17.12 -3.61 1.96
CA ASP A 52 16.01 -4.27 1.26
C ASP A 52 16.38 -4.79 -0.13
N GLY A 53 17.56 -4.44 -0.62
CA GLY A 53 18.08 -4.86 -1.93
C GLY A 53 17.84 -3.86 -3.06
N TYR A 54 17.27 -2.69 -2.76
CA TYR A 54 17.19 -1.54 -3.66
C TYR A 54 18.18 -0.47 -3.22
N GLY A 55 18.69 0.30 -4.16
CA GLY A 55 19.80 1.22 -3.88
C GLY A 55 19.39 2.68 -3.77
N ASP A 56 20.08 3.40 -2.91
CA ASP A 56 19.85 4.82 -2.60
C ASP A 56 20.18 5.78 -3.76
N ASN A 57 20.88 5.31 -4.83
CA ASN A 57 21.29 6.17 -5.92
C ASN A 57 20.16 6.39 -6.93
N ASN A 58 19.63 7.60 -6.98
CA ASN A 58 18.51 7.98 -7.83
C ASN A 58 18.88 8.85 -9.04
N VAL A 59 20.14 8.78 -9.51
CA VAL A 59 20.56 9.53 -10.69
C VAL A 59 19.99 8.94 -11.98
N GLN A 60 19.95 9.75 -13.02
CA GLN A 60 19.45 9.31 -14.32
C GLN A 60 20.23 8.11 -14.86
N GLY A 61 19.53 6.99 -15.07
CA GLY A 61 20.08 5.74 -15.58
C GLY A 61 20.40 4.71 -14.50
N ALA A 62 20.25 5.05 -13.22
CA ALA A 62 20.26 4.07 -12.14
C ALA A 62 19.05 3.11 -12.27
N ASN A 63 19.27 1.87 -11.90
CA ASN A 63 18.23 0.85 -11.81
C ASN A 63 18.07 0.38 -10.35
N MET A 64 17.01 -0.32 -10.04
CA MET A 64 16.69 -0.75 -8.67
C MET A 64 16.78 0.41 -7.67
N ILE A 65 16.19 1.54 -8.03
CA ILE A 65 16.16 2.73 -7.19
C ILE A 65 15.22 2.49 -6.03
N ASP A 66 15.68 2.83 -4.83
CA ASP A 66 14.86 2.90 -3.65
C ASP A 66 14.28 4.31 -3.48
N TYR A 67 12.96 4.39 -3.43
CA TYR A 67 12.24 5.63 -3.15
C TYR A 67 12.10 5.91 -1.64
N PHE A 68 12.37 4.90 -0.79
CA PHE A 68 12.24 4.97 0.67
C PHE A 68 13.52 4.52 1.40
N PRO A 69 14.69 5.16 1.19
CA PRO A 69 16.02 4.69 1.63
C PRO A 69 16.23 4.56 3.14
N SER A 70 15.21 4.43 3.91
CA SER A 70 15.26 4.27 5.37
C SER A 70 14.12 3.36 5.86
N ASP A 71 13.43 2.71 4.94
CA ASP A 71 12.30 1.84 5.24
C ASP A 71 12.36 0.56 4.38
N GLY A 72 13.11 -0.43 4.82
CA GLY A 72 13.27 -1.72 4.16
C GLY A 72 12.00 -2.55 4.00
N THR A 73 10.84 -1.95 4.16
CA THR A 73 9.54 -2.54 3.82
C THR A 73 8.93 -1.90 2.58
N GLN A 74 9.54 -0.83 2.06
CA GLN A 74 9.08 -0.05 0.92
C GLN A 74 10.26 0.31 0.01
N TRP A 75 10.10 0.20 -1.30
CA TRP A 75 11.15 0.57 -2.28
C TRP A 75 10.61 1.28 -3.52
N ASN A 76 9.31 1.23 -3.78
CA ASN A 76 8.69 1.83 -4.95
C ASN A 76 7.47 2.67 -4.56
N ASP A 77 7.23 3.73 -5.33
CA ASP A 77 6.09 4.64 -5.22
C ASP A 77 5.67 4.98 -6.67
N THR A 78 4.69 4.25 -7.17
CA THR A 78 4.34 4.29 -8.60
C THR A 78 3.61 5.56 -8.99
N ASP A 79 2.75 6.08 -8.14
CA ASP A 79 1.95 7.26 -8.45
C ASP A 79 2.49 8.56 -7.82
N GLY A 80 3.46 8.45 -6.89
CA GLY A 80 4.21 9.56 -6.35
C GLY A 80 3.51 10.30 -5.21
N ASP A 81 2.64 9.64 -4.47
CA ASP A 81 1.91 10.23 -3.36
C ASP A 81 2.66 10.19 -2.02
N GLY A 82 3.76 9.43 -1.96
CA GLY A 82 4.61 9.27 -0.79
C GLY A 82 4.27 8.05 0.07
N HIS A 83 3.35 7.21 -0.38
CA HIS A 83 3.06 5.89 0.17
C HIS A 83 3.70 4.81 -0.72
N GLY A 84 4.26 3.76 -0.12
CA GLY A 84 4.96 2.75 -0.91
C GLY A 84 4.03 1.67 -1.44
N ASP A 85 4.32 1.19 -2.65
CA ASP A 85 3.51 0.21 -3.38
C ASP A 85 3.30 -1.13 -2.63
N ASN A 86 4.07 -1.39 -1.56
CA ASN A 86 3.84 -2.57 -0.74
C ASN A 86 2.77 -2.29 0.33
N PRO A 87 1.53 -2.77 0.17
CA PRO A 87 0.44 -2.46 1.09
C PRO A 87 0.65 -3.01 2.51
N PHE A 88 1.58 -3.97 2.67
CA PHE A 88 1.92 -4.57 3.96
C PHE A 88 3.16 -3.96 4.60
N GLY A 89 3.81 -3.01 3.94
CA GLY A 89 4.93 -2.24 4.47
C GLY A 89 4.49 -1.08 5.37
N THR A 90 5.44 -0.34 5.87
CA THR A 90 5.18 0.89 6.64
C THR A 90 4.51 1.92 5.71
N GLN A 91 3.37 2.46 6.12
CA GLN A 91 2.60 3.39 5.28
C GLN A 91 2.36 2.85 3.86
N GLY A 92 1.99 1.56 3.77
CA GLY A 92 1.76 0.91 2.51
C GLY A 92 0.55 1.44 1.77
N ASP A 93 0.63 1.39 0.45
CA ASP A 93 -0.39 1.84 -0.47
C ASP A 93 -1.19 0.65 -1.03
N TRP A 94 -2.49 0.67 -0.82
CA TRP A 94 -3.43 -0.30 -1.38
C TRP A 94 -3.89 0.07 -2.80
N PHE A 95 -3.63 1.32 -3.23
CA PHE A 95 -4.05 1.86 -4.53
C PHE A 95 -2.87 2.45 -5.33
N PRO A 96 -1.79 1.71 -5.60
CA PRO A 96 -0.51 2.21 -6.10
C PRO A 96 -0.52 2.83 -7.51
N ASN A 97 -1.66 3.22 -8.01
CA ASN A 97 -1.85 3.93 -9.27
C ASN A 97 -2.83 5.11 -9.11
N ASP A 98 -3.21 5.46 -7.89
CA ASP A 98 -4.14 6.56 -7.62
C ASP A 98 -3.60 7.45 -6.50
N PRO A 99 -2.87 8.54 -6.82
CA PRO A 99 -2.18 9.39 -5.86
C PRO A 99 -3.12 10.18 -4.91
N THR A 100 -4.36 9.82 -4.84
CA THR A 100 -5.36 10.38 -3.93
C THR A 100 -5.87 9.36 -2.92
N ARG A 101 -5.45 8.10 -3.02
CA ARG A 101 -5.91 7.00 -2.19
C ARG A 101 -4.75 6.08 -1.83
N TRP A 102 -4.63 5.70 -0.56
CA TRP A 102 -3.58 4.77 -0.08
C TRP A 102 -4.07 3.78 0.97
N GLN A 103 -5.15 4.09 1.69
CA GLN A 103 -5.61 3.27 2.80
C GLN A 103 -6.90 2.52 2.47
N ASP A 104 -6.92 1.23 2.82
CA ASP A 104 -8.06 0.32 2.77
C ASP A 104 -7.98 -0.54 4.03
N SER A 105 -8.71 -0.15 5.07
CA SER A 105 -8.54 -0.71 6.42
C SER A 105 -9.12 -2.11 6.57
N ASP A 106 -10.17 -2.45 5.85
CA ASP A 106 -10.83 -3.76 5.90
C ASP A 106 -10.57 -4.63 4.66
N GLN A 107 -9.92 -4.06 3.64
CA GLN A 107 -9.47 -4.75 2.43
C GLN A 107 -10.61 -5.22 1.51
N ASP A 108 -11.68 -4.44 1.45
CA ASP A 108 -12.79 -4.71 0.55
C ASP A 108 -12.59 -4.14 -0.87
N GLY A 109 -11.57 -3.30 -1.06
CA GLY A 109 -11.20 -2.68 -2.33
C GLY A 109 -11.73 -1.25 -2.51
N PHE A 110 -12.38 -0.70 -1.50
CA PHE A 110 -12.70 0.73 -1.40
C PHE A 110 -11.70 1.43 -0.47
N ALA A 111 -11.31 2.63 -0.81
CA ALA A 111 -10.45 3.41 0.06
C ALA A 111 -11.25 3.93 1.26
N ASP A 112 -10.63 3.99 2.45
CA ASP A 112 -11.28 4.45 3.69
C ASP A 112 -12.04 5.77 3.52
N GLU A 113 -11.58 6.66 2.63
CA GLU A 113 -12.20 7.97 2.39
C GLU A 113 -13.44 7.92 1.49
N ASP A 114 -13.59 6.85 0.70
CA ASP A 114 -14.73 6.61 -0.18
C ASP A 114 -15.65 5.53 0.36
N ASP A 115 -15.27 4.89 1.47
CA ASP A 115 -15.99 3.83 2.13
C ASP A 115 -16.87 4.37 3.26
N ALA A 116 -18.14 4.08 3.21
CA ALA A 116 -19.08 4.41 4.30
C ALA A 116 -18.81 3.57 5.57
N PHE A 117 -18.15 2.41 5.43
CA PHE A 117 -17.90 1.44 6.51
C PHE A 117 -16.43 0.97 6.54
N PRO A 118 -15.41 1.83 6.75
CA PRO A 118 -13.99 1.53 6.55
C PRO A 118 -13.39 0.46 7.47
N ASN A 119 -14.16 -0.31 8.17
CA ASN A 119 -13.74 -1.40 9.04
C ASN A 119 -14.68 -2.62 8.92
N GLU A 120 -15.49 -2.68 7.86
CA GLU A 120 -16.47 -3.72 7.65
C GLU A 120 -16.43 -4.23 6.19
N GLU A 121 -15.60 -5.21 5.91
CA GLU A 121 -15.31 -5.81 4.58
C GLU A 121 -16.54 -6.14 3.73
N SER A 122 -17.71 -6.28 4.35
CA SER A 122 -18.93 -6.70 3.65
C SER A 122 -19.86 -5.55 3.27
N GLN A 123 -19.52 -4.31 3.62
CA GLN A 123 -20.29 -3.11 3.32
C GLN A 123 -19.35 -1.96 2.98
N SER A 124 -19.63 -1.22 1.91
CA SER A 124 -18.85 -0.05 1.51
C SER A 124 -19.71 1.15 1.09
N ILE A 125 -21.00 0.93 0.87
CA ILE A 125 -21.92 1.96 0.39
C ILE A 125 -23.06 2.10 1.38
N ASP A 126 -23.40 3.35 1.70
CA ASP A 126 -24.58 3.78 2.45
C ASP A 126 -25.19 4.95 1.67
N THR A 127 -26.19 4.66 0.86
CA THR A 127 -26.73 5.62 -0.11
C THR A 127 -27.54 6.75 0.54
N ASP A 128 -28.24 6.47 1.63
CA ASP A 128 -29.10 7.46 2.30
C ASP A 128 -28.50 8.00 3.60
N GLY A 129 -27.42 7.37 4.11
CA GLY A 129 -26.64 7.88 5.24
C GLY A 129 -27.23 7.53 6.61
N ASP A 130 -27.95 6.43 6.71
CA ASP A 130 -28.58 6.03 7.98
C ASP A 130 -27.68 5.11 8.85
N GLY A 131 -26.56 4.63 8.28
CA GLY A 131 -25.57 3.78 8.95
C GLY A 131 -25.79 2.28 8.75
N TYR A 132 -26.67 1.89 7.83
CA TYR A 132 -26.83 0.52 7.33
C TYR A 132 -26.33 0.44 5.89
N GLY A 133 -25.74 -0.68 5.50
CA GLY A 133 -25.09 -0.79 4.20
C GLY A 133 -25.97 -1.35 3.11
N ASP A 134 -25.77 -0.87 1.89
CA ASP A 134 -26.58 -1.22 0.73
C ASP A 134 -26.44 -2.68 0.27
N ASP A 135 -25.35 -3.39 0.65
CA ASP A 135 -25.20 -4.80 0.28
C ASP A 135 -26.10 -5.69 1.14
N ALA A 136 -27.16 -6.20 0.53
CA ALA A 136 -28.11 -7.10 1.14
C ALA A 136 -27.51 -8.41 1.69
N ASN A 137 -26.26 -8.76 1.31
CA ASN A 137 -25.55 -9.94 1.81
C ASN A 137 -24.48 -9.57 2.85
N GLY A 138 -24.25 -8.29 3.05
CA GLY A 138 -23.28 -7.78 4.02
C GLY A 138 -23.80 -7.82 5.46
N SER A 139 -22.98 -7.33 6.38
CA SER A 139 -23.37 -7.16 7.78
C SER A 139 -24.35 -6.01 7.92
N ASN A 140 -25.39 -6.20 8.73
CA ASN A 140 -26.42 -5.18 8.95
C ASN A 140 -26.95 -4.55 7.64
N PRO A 141 -27.49 -5.35 6.72
CA PRO A 141 -27.92 -4.84 5.44
C PRO A 141 -29.13 -3.92 5.59
N ASP A 142 -29.15 -2.89 4.75
CA ASP A 142 -30.30 -2.03 4.59
C ASP A 142 -31.33 -2.64 3.64
N ALA A 143 -32.57 -2.76 4.11
CA ALA A 143 -33.70 -3.20 3.29
C ALA A 143 -34.28 -2.07 2.42
N PHE A 144 -33.93 -0.80 2.72
CA PHE A 144 -34.46 0.40 2.07
C PHE A 144 -33.38 1.42 1.73
N PRO A 145 -32.37 1.10 0.88
CA PRO A 145 -31.17 1.91 0.63
C PRO A 145 -31.36 3.33 0.07
N ASN A 146 -32.54 3.88 0.13
CA ASN A 146 -32.88 5.24 -0.30
C ASN A 146 -33.85 5.93 0.67
N ASP A 147 -34.01 5.38 1.87
CA ASP A 147 -34.93 5.92 2.87
C ASP A 147 -34.29 5.87 4.27
N ALA A 148 -33.55 6.88 4.63
CA ALA A 148 -32.82 7.03 5.89
C ALA A 148 -33.70 6.97 7.19
N GLU A 149 -34.99 6.78 7.07
CA GLU A 149 -35.87 6.55 8.20
C GLU A 149 -36.22 5.05 8.39
N GLU A 150 -35.82 4.19 7.40
CA GLU A 150 -36.14 2.76 7.38
C GLU A 150 -34.88 1.94 6.93
N TRP A 151 -34.53 0.91 7.66
CA TRP A 151 -33.39 0.01 7.34
C TRP A 151 -33.74 -1.48 7.45
N SER A 152 -34.91 -1.82 7.98
CA SER A 152 -35.33 -3.21 8.16
C SER A 152 -36.78 -3.44 7.82
N ASP A 153 -37.05 -4.60 7.22
CA ASP A 153 -38.40 -5.13 6.93
C ASP A 153 -38.45 -6.55 7.47
N THR A 154 -39.00 -6.72 8.65
CA THR A 154 -38.94 -8.00 9.37
C THR A 154 -39.87 -9.07 8.79
N ASP A 155 -41.03 -8.69 8.26
CA ASP A 155 -41.98 -9.63 7.70
C ASP A 155 -41.98 -9.68 6.15
N GLY A 156 -41.27 -8.75 5.52
CA GLY A 156 -41.03 -8.76 4.08
C GLY A 156 -42.19 -8.25 3.23
N ASP A 157 -43.04 -7.38 3.78
CA ASP A 157 -44.18 -6.86 3.07
C ASP A 157 -43.89 -5.59 2.25
N GLY A 158 -42.68 -5.02 2.40
CA GLY A 158 -42.19 -3.86 1.68
C GLY A 158 -42.47 -2.53 2.38
N ILE A 159 -42.91 -2.55 3.62
CA ILE A 159 -42.98 -1.39 4.52
C ILE A 159 -41.93 -1.58 5.62
N GLY A 160 -41.14 -0.53 5.87
CA GLY A 160 -40.13 -0.58 6.91
C GLY A 160 -40.71 -0.65 8.31
N ASN A 161 -39.98 -1.30 9.22
CA ASN A 161 -40.43 -1.56 10.57
C ASN A 161 -40.84 -0.29 11.36
N ASN A 162 -40.28 0.87 11.01
CA ASN A 162 -40.61 2.12 11.70
C ASN A 162 -41.95 2.70 11.24
N ALA A 163 -42.30 2.49 9.96
CA ALA A 163 -43.57 2.94 9.36
C ALA A 163 -44.68 1.90 9.51
N ASP A 164 -44.33 0.63 9.75
CA ASP A 164 -45.27 -0.46 9.84
C ASP A 164 -45.91 -0.57 11.25
N ALA A 165 -47.21 -0.51 11.32
CA ALA A 165 -47.96 -0.71 12.57
C ALA A 165 -47.90 -2.18 13.06
N PHE A 166 -47.58 -3.14 12.19
CA PHE A 166 -47.56 -4.58 12.48
C PHE A 166 -46.29 -5.27 11.92
N PRO A 167 -45.06 -4.92 12.40
CA PRO A 167 -43.78 -5.33 11.80
C PRO A 167 -43.46 -6.83 11.78
N PHE A 168 -44.41 -7.67 12.12
CA PHE A 168 -44.31 -9.13 12.15
C PHE A 168 -45.49 -9.83 11.45
N ASP A 169 -46.37 -9.07 10.80
CA ASP A 169 -47.56 -9.61 10.12
C ASP A 169 -47.68 -9.06 8.68
N PRO A 170 -47.12 -9.76 7.68
CA PRO A 170 -47.04 -9.28 6.29
C PRO A 170 -48.41 -9.12 5.61
N SER A 171 -49.48 -9.32 6.33
CA SER A 171 -50.84 -9.09 5.83
C SER A 171 -51.48 -7.81 6.36
N GLN A 172 -50.84 -7.08 7.28
CA GLN A 172 -51.33 -5.86 7.91
C GLN A 172 -50.23 -4.80 7.99
N GLN A 173 -50.46 -3.66 7.38
CA GLN A 173 -49.45 -2.57 7.23
C GLN A 173 -49.88 -1.30 7.97
N ILE A 174 -51.19 -1.07 8.18
CA ILE A 174 -51.75 0.16 8.74
C ILE A 174 -52.71 -0.18 9.84
N ASP A 175 -52.55 0.45 10.99
CA ASP A 175 -53.58 0.49 12.03
C ASP A 175 -54.64 1.55 11.65
N SER A 176 -55.87 1.13 11.46
CA SER A 176 -56.96 1.99 10.99
C SER A 176 -57.99 2.33 12.08
N ASP A 177 -57.70 2.02 13.35
CA ASP A 177 -58.63 2.24 14.48
C ASP A 177 -58.46 3.63 15.16
#